data_5d24afc64329f304b05e1d827dc019aa
#
_entry.id   5d24afc64329f304b05e1d827dc019aa
#
_cell.length_a   1.000
_cell.length_b   1.000
_cell.length_c   1.000
_cell.angle_alpha   90.00
_cell.angle_beta   90.00
_cell.angle_gamma   90.00
#
_symmetry.space_group_name_H-M   'P 1'
#
loop_
_entity.id
_entity.type
_entity.pdbx_description
1 polymer ?
#
loop_
_entity_poly.entity_id
_entity_poly.type
_entity_poly.pdbx_seq_one_letter_code
_entity_poly.pdbx_strand_id
1 'polypeptide(L)'
;MYEQPAYQVGIVPTALANLPGAPARVVPDVAMLADPMTGFLIGQTSRAGSYGESVIGGTSLACPLFTATVALAQQNAGRSFGFANPLLYQASVQGAFRDIQPGASPQAVAVPGGVVTTFGYPNLAIQTAVGYDNVTGLGVPNGATFLESVR
;
A
#
# COMPACT_ATOMS: atom_id res chain seq x y z
N MET A 1 2.49 -2.72 -22.38
CA MET A 1 2.45 -1.51 -21.54
C MET A 1 1.03 -0.95 -21.67
N TYR A 2 0.41 -0.49 -20.59
CA TYR A 2 -0.95 0.04 -20.62
C TYR A 2 -0.89 1.56 -20.50
N GLU A 3 -1.75 2.25 -21.24
CA GLU A 3 -1.90 3.70 -21.12
C GLU A 3 -2.30 4.13 -19.71
N GLN A 4 -1.92 5.34 -19.32
CA GLN A 4 -2.32 5.90 -18.05
C GLN A 4 -3.83 6.06 -18.00
N PRO A 5 -4.53 5.39 -17.07
CA PRO A 5 -5.98 5.52 -16.97
C PRO A 5 -6.38 6.90 -16.46
N ALA A 6 -7.55 7.37 -16.86
CA ALA A 6 -8.05 8.70 -16.52
C ALA A 6 -8.08 8.99 -15.02
N TYR A 7 -8.34 7.98 -14.18
CA TYR A 7 -8.37 8.16 -12.72
C TYR A 7 -6.99 8.44 -12.11
N GLN A 8 -5.88 8.16 -12.80
CA GLN A 8 -4.53 8.50 -12.36
C GLN A 8 -4.09 9.91 -12.78
N VAL A 9 -4.74 10.49 -13.79
CA VAL A 9 -4.37 11.81 -14.30
C VAL A 9 -4.63 12.89 -13.24
N GLY A 10 -3.62 13.71 -12.99
CA GLY A 10 -3.68 14.78 -11.99
C GLY A 10 -3.41 14.34 -10.54
N ILE A 11 -3.34 13.03 -10.27
CA ILE A 11 -2.98 12.46 -8.95
C ILE A 11 -1.57 11.86 -9.00
N VAL A 12 -1.32 11.02 -9.98
CA VAL A 12 0.02 10.44 -10.19
C VAL A 12 0.94 11.49 -10.81
N PRO A 13 2.12 11.75 -10.22
CA PRO A 13 3.08 12.69 -10.77
C PRO A 13 3.47 12.32 -12.22
N THR A 14 3.46 13.31 -13.11
CA THR A 14 3.77 13.13 -14.54
C THR A 14 5.14 12.47 -14.75
N ALA A 15 6.10 12.77 -13.88
CA ALA A 15 7.44 12.17 -13.96
C ALA A 15 7.43 10.65 -13.78
N LEU A 16 6.49 10.10 -12.99
CA LEU A 16 6.35 8.66 -12.79
C LEU A 16 5.58 7.98 -13.94
N ALA A 17 4.62 8.68 -14.53
CA ALA A 17 3.82 8.15 -15.63
C ALA A 17 4.55 8.25 -16.99
N ASN A 18 5.52 9.15 -17.10
CA ASN A 18 6.11 9.55 -18.38
C ASN A 18 7.16 8.54 -18.84
N LEU A 19 6.72 7.56 -19.62
CA LEU A 19 7.60 6.62 -20.32
C LEU A 19 7.78 7.04 -21.78
N PRO A 20 8.88 6.60 -22.44
CA PRO A 20 9.09 6.91 -23.86
C PRO A 20 7.89 6.52 -24.70
N GLY A 21 7.22 7.49 -25.29
CA GLY A 21 6.11 7.29 -26.24
C GLY A 21 4.73 7.73 -25.76
N ALA A 22 4.34 7.48 -24.53
CA ALA A 22 3.06 7.93 -23.95
C ALA A 22 3.02 7.77 -22.43
N PRO A 23 2.18 8.53 -21.72
CA PRO A 23 1.94 8.29 -20.31
C PRO A 23 1.40 6.89 -20.06
N ALA A 24 1.96 6.20 -19.06
CA ALA A 24 1.65 4.83 -18.75
C ALA A 24 1.02 4.69 -17.35
N ARG A 25 0.28 3.59 -17.17
CA ARG A 25 -0.22 3.19 -15.86
C ARG A 25 0.93 3.00 -14.87
N VAL A 26 0.80 3.62 -13.72
CA VAL A 26 1.76 3.51 -12.61
C VAL A 26 1.20 2.62 -11.49
N VAL A 27 2.06 1.86 -10.87
CA VAL A 27 1.77 1.02 -9.69
C VAL A 27 2.79 1.35 -8.60
N PRO A 28 2.44 1.07 -7.31
CA PRO A 28 1.21 0.49 -6.78
C PRO A 28 0.06 1.50 -6.69
N ASP A 29 -1.17 1.04 -6.45
CA ASP A 29 -2.29 1.96 -6.17
C ASP A 29 -2.35 2.34 -4.70
N VAL A 30 -2.16 1.37 -3.80
CA VAL A 30 -2.26 1.52 -2.35
C VAL A 30 -1.20 0.71 -1.64
N ALA A 31 -0.96 1.02 -0.37
CA ALA A 31 -0.09 0.26 0.52
C ALA A 31 -0.85 -0.28 1.73
N MET A 32 -0.35 -1.39 2.27
CA MET A 32 -0.72 -1.96 3.56
C MET A 32 0.52 -2.57 4.20
N LEU A 33 0.39 -3.01 5.47
CA LEU A 33 1.48 -3.66 6.20
C LEU A 33 2.04 -4.86 5.44
N ALA A 34 3.33 -4.81 5.13
CA ALA A 34 4.03 -5.85 4.39
C ALA A 34 5.42 -6.18 4.95
N ASP A 35 5.95 -5.39 5.87
CA ASP A 35 7.26 -5.64 6.47
C ASP A 35 7.19 -6.91 7.35
N PRO A 36 7.98 -7.96 7.05
CA PRO A 36 7.97 -9.19 7.84
C PRO A 36 8.57 -9.02 9.24
N MET A 37 9.29 -7.93 9.50
CA MET A 37 9.89 -7.68 10.82
C MET A 37 8.90 -7.06 11.80
N THR A 38 7.93 -6.31 11.29
CA THR A 38 6.85 -5.65 12.05
C THR A 38 5.46 -6.12 11.61
N GLY A 39 5.40 -7.28 10.95
CA GLY A 39 4.20 -7.85 10.36
C GLY A 39 3.18 -8.39 11.36
N PHE A 40 2.35 -9.31 10.94
CA PHE A 40 1.38 -9.97 11.82
C PHE A 40 1.98 -11.21 12.46
N LEU A 41 1.80 -11.33 13.78
CA LEU A 41 2.00 -12.58 14.49
C LEU A 41 0.85 -13.53 14.14
N ILE A 42 1.21 -14.68 13.56
CA ILE A 42 0.25 -15.75 13.28
C ILE A 42 0.58 -17.00 14.08
N GLY A 43 -0.46 -17.67 14.56
CA GLY A 43 -0.36 -19.01 15.17
C GLY A 43 -0.82 -20.07 14.18
N GLN A 44 -0.05 -21.14 14.04
CA GLN A 44 -0.36 -22.23 13.12
C GLN A 44 -0.02 -23.58 13.73
N THR A 45 -0.94 -24.53 13.58
CA THR A 45 -0.69 -25.93 13.92
C THR A 45 -0.20 -26.67 12.67
N SER A 46 0.96 -27.28 12.76
CA SER A 46 1.54 -28.11 11.70
C SER A 46 0.72 -29.37 11.47
N ARG A 47 0.95 -30.04 10.34
CA ARG A 47 0.34 -31.36 10.07
C ARG A 47 0.72 -32.43 11.12
N ALA A 48 1.86 -32.27 11.80
CA ALA A 48 2.32 -33.13 12.87
C ALA A 48 1.70 -32.80 14.25
N GLY A 49 0.79 -31.81 14.32
CA GLY A 49 0.11 -31.41 15.55
C GLY A 49 0.87 -30.42 16.42
N SER A 50 2.06 -29.95 16.00
CA SER A 50 2.82 -28.96 16.76
C SER A 50 2.34 -27.55 16.45
N TYR A 51 1.95 -26.81 17.49
CA TYR A 51 1.63 -25.39 17.40
C TYR A 51 2.93 -24.55 17.38
N GLY A 52 2.94 -23.50 16.57
CA GLY A 52 4.02 -22.52 16.53
C GLY A 52 3.49 -21.16 16.14
N GLU A 53 4.22 -20.12 16.50
CA GLU A 53 3.92 -18.73 16.17
C GLU A 53 5.07 -18.14 15.34
N SER A 54 4.72 -17.32 14.36
CA SER A 54 5.68 -16.62 13.52
C SER A 54 5.13 -15.28 13.06
N VAL A 55 6.04 -14.31 12.87
CA VAL A 55 5.67 -13.04 12.23
C VAL A 55 5.71 -13.21 10.72
N ILE A 56 4.66 -12.79 10.05
CA ILE A 56 4.57 -12.82 8.58
C ILE A 56 4.45 -11.41 8.00
N GLY A 57 4.85 -11.27 6.76
CA GLY A 57 4.76 -10.03 6.00
C GLY A 57 4.59 -10.31 4.51
N GLY A 58 5.09 -9.39 3.68
CA GLY A 58 5.01 -9.46 2.24
C GLY A 58 3.70 -8.92 1.67
N THR A 59 3.65 -8.78 0.37
CA THR A 59 2.42 -8.40 -0.37
C THR A 59 1.30 -9.42 -0.17
N SER A 60 1.64 -10.65 0.22
CA SER A 60 0.71 -11.71 0.60
C SER A 60 -0.06 -11.40 1.90
N LEU A 61 0.48 -10.53 2.76
CA LEU A 61 -0.22 -9.98 3.91
C LEU A 61 -0.95 -8.68 3.55
N ALA A 62 -0.29 -7.77 2.82
CA ALA A 62 -0.84 -6.48 2.46
C ALA A 62 -2.14 -6.59 1.63
N CYS A 63 -2.16 -7.50 0.66
CA CYS A 63 -3.32 -7.68 -0.22
C CYS A 63 -4.60 -8.12 0.54
N PRO A 64 -4.61 -9.18 1.36
CA PRO A 64 -5.80 -9.55 2.11
C PRO A 64 -6.21 -8.53 3.16
N LEU A 65 -5.29 -7.78 3.76
CA LEU A 65 -5.62 -6.67 4.67
C LEU A 65 -6.39 -5.56 3.93
N PHE A 66 -5.92 -5.17 2.75
CA PHE A 66 -6.63 -4.19 1.93
C PHE A 66 -7.98 -4.74 1.46
N THR A 67 -8.02 -6.00 1.03
CA THR A 67 -9.28 -6.67 0.62
C THR A 67 -10.31 -6.67 1.74
N ALA A 68 -9.91 -6.99 2.98
CA ALA A 68 -10.79 -6.94 4.14
C ALA A 68 -11.30 -5.51 4.42
N THR A 69 -10.42 -4.50 4.29
CA THR A 69 -10.79 -3.09 4.44
C THR A 69 -11.82 -2.66 3.39
N VAL A 70 -11.63 -3.08 2.13
CA VAL A 70 -12.60 -2.82 1.05
C VAL A 70 -13.92 -3.56 1.29
N ALA A 71 -13.89 -4.80 1.82
CA ALA A 71 -15.10 -5.53 2.17
C ALA A 71 -15.93 -4.81 3.23
N LEU A 72 -15.27 -4.26 4.27
CA LEU A 72 -15.93 -3.42 5.27
C LEU A 72 -16.51 -2.14 4.65
N ALA A 73 -15.79 -1.51 3.73
CA ALA A 73 -16.27 -0.34 3.03
C ALA A 73 -17.51 -0.64 2.17
N GLN A 74 -17.52 -1.77 1.45
CA GLN A 74 -18.68 -2.23 0.68
C GLN A 74 -19.89 -2.53 1.59
N GLN A 75 -19.65 -3.17 2.74
CA GLN A 75 -20.69 -3.39 3.74
C GLN A 75 -21.29 -2.07 4.23
N ASN A 76 -20.43 -1.08 4.56
CA ASN A 76 -20.87 0.23 4.99
C ASN A 76 -21.64 1.00 3.89
N ALA A 77 -21.23 0.85 2.63
CA ALA A 77 -21.88 1.46 1.47
C ALA A 77 -23.16 0.72 1.01
N GLY A 78 -23.39 -0.49 1.49
CA GLY A 78 -24.53 -1.33 1.07
C GLY A 78 -24.46 -1.80 -0.39
N ARG A 79 -23.28 -1.75 -1.04
CA ARG A 79 -23.10 -2.11 -2.45
C ARG A 79 -21.71 -2.64 -2.74
N SER A 80 -21.58 -3.43 -3.81
CA SER A 80 -20.29 -3.82 -4.38
C SER A 80 -19.67 -2.66 -5.17
N PHE A 81 -18.35 -2.52 -5.11
CA PHE A 81 -17.61 -1.49 -5.85
C PHE A 81 -17.19 -1.94 -7.24
N GLY A 82 -17.18 -3.25 -7.52
CA GLY A 82 -16.68 -3.77 -8.78
C GLY A 82 -15.20 -3.39 -9.00
N PHE A 83 -14.88 -2.79 -10.13
CA PHE A 83 -13.55 -2.25 -10.40
C PHE A 83 -13.33 -0.97 -9.58
N ALA A 84 -12.72 -1.10 -8.42
CA ALA A 84 -12.67 -0.07 -7.39
C ALA A 84 -11.64 1.06 -7.65
N ASN A 85 -10.66 0.88 -8.53
CA ASN A 85 -9.58 1.86 -8.70
C ASN A 85 -10.06 3.30 -8.92
N PRO A 86 -11.01 3.60 -9.82
CA PRO A 86 -11.51 4.97 -9.99
C PRO A 86 -12.06 5.57 -8.69
N LEU A 87 -12.78 4.77 -7.91
CA LEU A 87 -13.34 5.18 -6.63
C LEU A 87 -12.24 5.49 -5.61
N LEU A 88 -11.19 4.66 -5.54
CA LEU A 88 -10.05 4.86 -4.62
C LEU A 88 -9.33 6.17 -4.93
N TYR A 89 -9.03 6.42 -6.20
CA TYR A 89 -8.38 7.66 -6.63
C TYR A 89 -9.27 8.89 -6.39
N GLN A 90 -10.57 8.79 -6.61
CA GLN A 90 -11.52 9.86 -6.28
C GLN A 90 -11.56 10.12 -4.76
N ALA A 91 -11.58 9.07 -3.94
CA ALA A 91 -11.61 9.19 -2.49
C ALA A 91 -10.29 9.74 -1.91
N SER A 92 -9.16 9.55 -2.59
CA SER A 92 -7.86 10.01 -2.11
C SER A 92 -7.81 11.53 -1.91
N VAL A 93 -8.48 12.31 -2.77
CA VAL A 93 -8.54 13.77 -2.64
C VAL A 93 -9.45 14.24 -1.49
N GLN A 94 -10.17 13.30 -0.86
CA GLN A 94 -11.02 13.53 0.31
C GLN A 94 -10.36 13.07 1.62
N GLY A 95 -9.06 12.72 1.58
CA GLY A 95 -8.32 12.25 2.75
C GLY A 95 -8.58 10.80 3.12
N ALA A 96 -9.11 9.98 2.19
CA ALA A 96 -9.36 8.55 2.40
C ALA A 96 -8.07 7.76 2.68
N PHE A 97 -6.93 8.28 2.32
CA PHE A 97 -5.63 7.65 2.52
C PHE A 97 -4.72 8.55 3.35
N ARG A 98 -3.91 7.91 4.18
CA ARG A 98 -2.78 8.56 4.85
C ARG A 98 -1.53 8.30 4.03
N ASP A 99 -0.92 9.37 3.60
CA ASP A 99 0.35 9.38 2.88
C ASP A 99 1.49 8.81 3.73
N ILE A 100 2.35 7.99 3.12
CA ILE A 100 3.55 7.44 3.75
C ILE A 100 4.73 8.27 3.28
N GLN A 101 5.05 9.28 4.06
CA GLN A 101 6.09 10.23 3.73
C GLN A 101 7.49 9.68 4.03
N PRO A 102 8.52 10.19 3.32
CA PRO A 102 9.89 9.82 3.59
C PRO A 102 10.29 10.20 5.01
N GLY A 103 11.03 9.31 5.67
CA GLY A 103 11.67 9.63 6.95
C GLY A 103 12.72 10.74 6.81
N ALA A 104 13.01 11.42 7.91
CA ALA A 104 14.03 12.48 7.94
C ALA A 104 15.46 11.97 7.63
N SER A 105 15.69 10.68 7.73
CA SER A 105 16.97 10.01 7.43
C SER A 105 16.73 8.53 7.15
N PRO A 106 17.71 7.83 6.55
CA PRO A 106 17.63 6.38 6.41
C PRO A 106 17.35 5.72 7.75
N GLN A 107 16.37 4.83 7.78
CA GLN A 107 16.00 4.08 8.97
C GLN A 107 16.81 2.79 9.03
N ALA A 108 17.36 2.47 10.20
CA ALA A 108 18.03 1.21 10.47
C ALA A 108 17.20 0.38 11.43
N VAL A 109 16.88 -0.85 11.05
CA VAL A 109 16.15 -1.80 11.89
C VAL A 109 17.08 -2.97 12.21
N ALA A 110 17.34 -3.17 13.49
CA ALA A 110 18.05 -4.37 13.97
C ALA A 110 17.05 -5.54 13.98
N VAL A 111 17.44 -6.63 13.33
CA VAL A 111 16.63 -7.84 13.28
C VAL A 111 17.22 -8.94 14.17
N PRO A 112 16.42 -9.89 14.66
CA PRO A 112 16.93 -11.06 15.36
C PRO A 112 18.04 -11.77 14.54
N GLY A 113 19.18 -12.04 15.15
CA GLY A 113 20.36 -12.58 14.46
C GLY A 113 21.44 -11.53 14.16
N GLY A 114 21.25 -10.27 14.57
CA GLY A 114 22.27 -9.21 14.49
C GLY A 114 22.44 -8.57 13.11
N VAL A 115 21.53 -8.82 12.16
CA VAL A 115 21.52 -8.13 10.87
C VAL A 115 20.85 -6.76 11.05
N VAL A 116 21.46 -5.73 10.49
CA VAL A 116 20.86 -4.40 10.41
C VAL A 116 20.40 -4.16 8.97
N THR A 117 19.11 -3.98 8.79
CA THR A 117 18.54 -3.60 7.50
C THR A 117 18.28 -2.10 7.51
N THR A 118 18.74 -1.41 6.49
CA THR A 118 18.57 0.03 6.33
C THR A 118 17.64 0.34 5.16
N PHE A 119 16.74 1.31 5.35
CA PHE A 119 15.74 1.74 4.38
C PHE A 119 15.87 3.25 4.10
N GLY A 120 15.31 3.71 2.99
CA GLY A 120 15.21 5.15 2.72
C GLY A 120 16.51 5.77 2.19
N TYR A 121 17.32 5.02 1.48
CA TYR A 121 18.49 5.60 0.81
C TYR A 121 18.08 6.55 -0.32
N PRO A 122 18.60 7.78 -0.36
CA PRO A 122 18.22 8.77 -1.36
C PRO A 122 18.64 8.41 -2.80
N ASN A 123 19.49 7.40 -2.98
CA ASN A 123 20.01 6.98 -4.27
C ASN A 123 19.20 5.85 -4.92
N LEU A 124 18.12 5.38 -4.30
CA LEU A 124 17.27 4.33 -4.88
C LEU A 124 16.33 4.93 -5.91
N ALA A 125 16.11 4.21 -7.01
CA ALA A 125 15.17 4.60 -8.06
C ALA A 125 13.70 4.59 -7.58
N ILE A 126 13.43 3.88 -6.47
CA ILE A 126 12.11 3.76 -5.83
C ILE A 126 12.20 4.44 -4.46
N GLN A 127 11.49 5.53 -4.29
CA GLN A 127 11.51 6.33 -3.06
C GLN A 127 10.11 6.78 -2.69
N THR A 128 9.85 6.86 -1.38
CA THR A 128 8.67 7.56 -0.88
C THR A 128 8.80 9.06 -1.11
N ALA A 129 7.68 9.71 -1.38
CA ALA A 129 7.57 11.15 -1.58
C ALA A 129 6.30 11.67 -0.90
N VAL A 130 6.14 12.99 -0.86
CA VAL A 130 4.87 13.58 -0.44
C VAL A 130 3.83 13.40 -1.55
N GLY A 131 2.68 12.86 -1.20
CA GLY A 131 1.63 12.51 -2.15
C GLY A 131 1.84 11.13 -2.78
N TYR A 132 1.35 10.94 -3.99
CA TYR A 132 1.52 9.65 -4.69
C TYR A 132 2.99 9.39 -5.05
N ASP A 133 3.46 8.21 -4.69
CA ASP A 133 4.80 7.71 -5.07
C ASP A 133 4.75 6.26 -5.59
N ASN A 134 5.86 5.79 -6.16
CA ASN A 134 5.98 4.45 -6.73
C ASN A 134 6.36 3.36 -5.71
N VAL A 135 6.33 3.66 -4.41
CA VAL A 135 6.52 2.71 -3.30
C VAL A 135 5.18 2.39 -2.65
N THR A 136 4.40 3.42 -2.32
CA THR A 136 3.19 3.30 -1.49
C THR A 136 1.90 3.73 -2.19
N GLY A 137 2.00 4.22 -3.43
CA GLY A 137 0.84 4.68 -4.19
C GLY A 137 0.13 5.85 -3.51
N LEU A 138 -1.16 5.72 -3.28
CA LEU A 138 -1.99 6.68 -2.54
C LEU A 138 -1.73 6.66 -1.02
N GLY A 139 -0.92 5.71 -0.53
CA GLY A 139 -0.70 5.46 0.88
C GLY A 139 -1.63 4.39 1.46
N VAL A 140 -1.83 4.42 2.78
CA VAL A 140 -2.65 3.44 3.52
C VAL A 140 -4.04 3.97 3.83
N PRO A 141 -5.09 3.12 3.84
CA PRO A 141 -6.45 3.54 4.20
C PRO A 141 -6.51 4.25 5.56
N ASN A 142 -7.17 5.39 5.61
CA ASN A 142 -7.25 6.25 6.78
C ASN A 142 -8.48 5.92 7.66
N GLY A 143 -8.55 4.69 8.15
CA GLY A 143 -9.55 4.24 9.12
C GLY A 143 -10.99 4.61 8.73
N ALA A 144 -11.72 5.26 9.63
CA ALA A 144 -13.11 5.65 9.41
C ALA A 144 -13.28 6.60 8.19
N THR A 145 -12.34 7.52 7.98
CA THR A 145 -12.38 8.45 6.84
C THR A 145 -12.37 7.70 5.50
N PHE A 146 -11.59 6.61 5.40
CA PHE A 146 -11.64 5.76 4.20
C PHE A 146 -13.04 5.19 3.99
N LEU A 147 -13.65 4.59 5.04
CA LEU A 147 -14.98 3.99 4.94
C LEU A 147 -16.07 5.01 4.56
N GLU A 148 -15.91 6.26 4.98
CA GLU A 148 -16.84 7.35 4.68
C GLU A 148 -16.67 7.91 3.27
N SER A 149 -15.43 7.97 2.77
CA SER A 149 -15.10 8.56 1.46
C SER A 149 -15.40 7.63 0.27
N VAL A 150 -15.53 6.33 0.49
CA VAL A 150 -15.79 5.32 -0.57
C VAL A 150 -17.24 4.78 -0.56
N ARG A 151 -18.18 5.60 -0.12
CA ARG A 151 -19.63 5.25 -0.12
C ARG A 151 -20.24 5.19 -1.51
#